data_4475f6da6110e4280a86b57ef12c2b99
#
_entry.id   4475f6da6110e4280a86b57ef12c2b99
#
_cell.length_a   1.000
_cell.length_b   1.000
_cell.length_c   1.000
_cell.angle_alpha   90.00
_cell.angle_beta   90.00
_cell.angle_gamma   90.00
#
_symmetry.space_group_name_H-M   'P 1'
#
loop_
_entity.id
_entity.type
_entity.pdbx_description
1 polymer ?
#
loop_
_entity_poly.entity_id
_entity_poly.type
_entity_poly.pdbx_seq_one_letter_code
_entity_poly.pdbx_strand_id
1 'polypeptide(L)' 'MDEIFVYFAPLPDGVHEMVVPCLEGYTVYIDEKQDDFGRARSYLHAVDHIREKDHEKTDVQSIEAHAHKNT' A
#
# COMPACT_ATOMS: atom_id res chain seq x y z
N MET A 1 -6.68 12.24 -6.17
CA MET A 1 -6.92 11.10 -5.29
C MET A 1 -6.42 9.83 -5.94
N ASP A 2 -5.71 9.02 -5.19
CA ASP A 2 -5.09 7.82 -5.72
C ASP A 2 -6.09 6.68 -5.84
N GLU A 3 -5.93 5.89 -6.88
CA GLU A 3 -6.75 4.71 -7.07
C GLU A 3 -6.00 3.48 -6.59
N ILE A 4 -6.75 2.47 -6.17
CA ILE A 4 -6.18 1.22 -5.71
C ILE A 4 -6.71 0.10 -6.59
N PHE A 5 -5.80 -0.58 -7.26
CA PHE A 5 -6.13 -1.71 -8.12
C PHE A 5 -5.73 -2.99 -7.40
N VAL A 6 -6.65 -3.94 -7.32
CA VAL A 6 -6.42 -5.17 -6.55
C VAL A 6 -6.45 -6.36 -7.48
N TYR A 7 -5.43 -7.19 -7.39
CA TYR A 7 -5.33 -8.41 -8.19
C TYR A 7 -4.94 -9.58 -7.29
N PHE A 8 -5.45 -10.74 -7.61
CA PHE A 8 -5.06 -11.97 -6.95
C PHE A 8 -4.04 -12.70 -7.81
N ALA A 9 -2.95 -13.11 -7.23
CA ALA A 9 -1.87 -13.72 -7.99
C ALA A 9 -1.09 -14.68 -7.08
N PRO A 10 -0.37 -15.65 -7.66
CA PRO A 10 0.48 -16.52 -6.85
C PRO A 10 1.71 -15.77 -6.41
N LEU A 11 1.82 -15.53 -5.11
CA LEU A 11 2.96 -14.84 -4.54
C LEU A 11 3.91 -15.84 -3.91
N PRO A 12 5.17 -15.45 -3.71
CA PRO A 12 6.13 -16.36 -3.08
C PRO A 12 5.70 -16.77 -1.68
N ASP A 13 6.24 -17.87 -1.21
CA ASP A 13 5.94 -18.36 0.13
C ASP A 13 6.28 -17.29 1.15
N GLY A 14 5.36 -17.11 2.10
CA GLY A 14 5.56 -16.11 3.15
C GLY A 14 5.14 -14.71 2.77
N VAL A 15 4.81 -14.47 1.51
CA VAL A 15 4.37 -13.15 1.07
C VAL A 15 2.87 -13.20 0.89
N HIS A 16 2.14 -12.42 1.69
CA HIS A 16 0.68 -12.44 1.65
C HIS A 16 0.12 -11.34 0.76
N GLU A 17 0.81 -10.23 0.64
CA GLU A 17 0.36 -9.13 -0.21
C GLU A 17 1.58 -8.32 -0.65
N MET A 18 1.41 -7.57 -1.73
CA MET A 18 2.44 -6.71 -2.26
C MET A 18 1.81 -5.43 -2.74
N VAL A 19 2.41 -4.29 -2.42
CA VAL A 19 1.91 -2.99 -2.86
C VAL A 19 2.93 -2.38 -3.80
N VAL A 20 2.49 -2.03 -5.00
CA VAL A 20 3.36 -1.46 -6.02
C VAL A 20 2.81 -0.10 -6.43
N PRO A 21 3.57 0.97 -6.28
CA PRO A 21 3.10 2.28 -6.75
C PRO A 21 2.95 2.29 -8.27
N CYS A 22 1.96 3.00 -8.75
CA CYS A 22 1.78 3.17 -10.18
C CYS A 22 1.36 4.60 -10.46
N LEU A 23 1.20 4.90 -11.72
CA LEU A 23 0.98 6.27 -12.13
C LEU A 23 -0.30 6.85 -11.52
N GLU A 24 -1.35 6.06 -11.48
CA GLU A 24 -2.64 6.53 -10.97
C GLU A 24 -2.84 6.25 -9.49
N GLY A 25 -1.91 5.57 -8.85
CA GLY A 25 -2.09 5.24 -7.44
C GLY A 25 -1.27 4.03 -7.05
N TYR A 26 -1.94 2.95 -6.69
CA TYR A 26 -1.26 1.76 -6.20
C TYR A 26 -1.89 0.51 -6.75
N THR A 27 -1.07 -0.49 -7.01
CA THR A 27 -1.54 -1.84 -7.33
C THR A 27 -1.25 -2.73 -6.14
N VAL A 28 -2.26 -3.47 -5.72
CA VAL A 28 -2.13 -4.40 -4.60
C VAL A 28 -2.27 -5.81 -5.16
N TYR A 29 -1.27 -6.64 -4.92
CA TYR A 29 -1.33 -8.06 -5.26
C TYR A 29 -1.57 -8.82 -3.97
N ILE A 30 -2.55 -9.69 -3.99
CA ILE A 30 -2.90 -10.51 -2.84
C ILE A 30 -2.71 -11.97 -3.23
N ASP A 31 -2.04 -12.72 -2.36
CA ASP A 31 -1.76 -14.12 -2.64
C ASP A 31 -3.06 -14.89 -2.79
N GLU A 32 -3.24 -15.48 -3.95
CA GLU A 32 -4.49 -16.17 -4.27
C GLU A 32 -4.65 -17.48 -3.50
N LYS A 33 -3.58 -17.98 -2.90
CA LYS A 33 -3.61 -19.24 -2.15
C LYS A 33 -4.26 -19.10 -0.79
N GLN A 34 -4.50 -17.88 -0.34
CA GLN A 34 -5.14 -17.64 0.95
C GLN A 34 -6.63 -17.90 0.85
N ASP A 35 -7.25 -18.19 2.00
CA ASP A 35 -8.69 -18.27 2.06
C ASP A 35 -9.30 -16.86 2.08
N ASP A 36 -10.62 -16.79 2.12
CA ASP A 36 -11.30 -15.49 2.05
C ASP A 36 -10.92 -14.60 3.21
N PHE A 37 -10.76 -15.18 4.37
CA PHE A 37 -10.40 -14.41 5.56
C PHE A 37 -9.01 -13.82 5.43
N GLY A 38 -8.07 -14.63 4.94
CA GLY A 38 -6.70 -14.16 4.73
C GLY A 38 -6.63 -13.09 3.66
N ARG A 39 -7.42 -13.24 2.60
CA ARG A 39 -7.46 -12.24 1.54
C ARG A 39 -7.95 -10.90 2.06
N ALA A 40 -9.00 -10.93 2.87
CA ALA A 40 -9.55 -9.70 3.43
C ALA A 40 -8.53 -9.03 4.34
N ARG A 41 -7.85 -9.81 5.16
CA ARG A 41 -6.84 -9.25 6.06
C ARG A 41 -5.70 -8.65 5.27
N SER A 42 -5.26 -9.31 4.23
CA SER A 42 -4.18 -8.79 3.39
C SER A 42 -4.57 -7.49 2.72
N TYR A 43 -5.80 -7.41 2.25
CA TYR A 43 -6.28 -6.20 1.63
C TYR A 43 -6.28 -5.04 2.62
N LEU A 44 -6.80 -5.25 3.82
CA LEU A 44 -6.84 -4.20 4.83
C LEU A 44 -5.43 -3.76 5.22
N HIS A 45 -4.53 -4.72 5.33
CA HIS A 45 -3.15 -4.41 5.66
C HIS A 45 -2.51 -3.55 4.57
N ALA A 46 -2.76 -3.89 3.31
CA ALA A 46 -2.22 -3.13 2.20
C ALA A 46 -2.78 -1.71 2.17
N VAL A 47 -4.07 -1.58 2.43
CA VAL A 47 -4.70 -0.26 2.44
C VAL A 47 -4.12 0.60 3.56
N ASP A 48 -3.86 0.00 4.70
CA ASP A 48 -3.25 0.74 5.80
C ASP A 48 -1.87 1.26 5.41
N HIS A 49 -1.07 0.44 4.74
CA HIS A 49 0.23 0.89 4.27
C HIS A 49 0.12 2.05 3.30
N ILE A 50 -0.84 1.97 2.40
CA ILE A 50 -1.03 3.02 1.42
C ILE A 50 -1.42 4.32 2.10
N ARG A 51 -2.30 4.24 3.07
CA ARG A 51 -2.71 5.41 3.82
C ARG A 51 -1.54 6.05 4.56
N GLU A 52 -0.71 5.24 5.15
CA GLU A 52 0.45 5.75 5.85
C GLU A 52 1.39 6.47 4.91
N LYS A 53 1.59 5.91 3.74
CA LYS A 53 2.47 6.54 2.77
C LYS A 53 1.92 7.86 2.28
N ASP A 54 0.63 7.92 2.03
CA ASP A 54 0.01 9.17 1.62
C ASP A 54 0.15 10.22 2.70
N HIS A 55 -0.06 9.81 3.93
CA HIS A 55 0.07 10.72 5.06
C HIS A 55 1.50 11.22 5.20
N GLU A 56 2.46 10.30 5.08
CA GLU A 56 3.86 10.67 5.13
C GLU A 56 4.23 11.63 4.03
N LYS A 57 3.72 11.37 2.85
CA LYS A 57 3.98 12.23 1.72
C LYS A 57 3.51 13.65 2.00
N THR A 58 2.32 13.76 2.55
CA THR A 58 1.78 15.05 2.91
C THR A 58 2.64 15.74 3.96
N ASP A 59 3.04 14.99 4.96
CA ASP A 59 3.88 15.50 6.03
C ASP A 59 5.21 15.98 5.49
N VAL A 60 5.80 15.20 4.61
CA VAL A 60 7.09 15.57 4.04
C VAL A 60 6.97 16.88 3.29
N GLN A 61 5.92 17.05 2.55
CA GLN A 61 5.72 18.29 1.83
C GLN A 61 5.58 19.46 2.79
N SER A 62 4.85 19.25 3.87
CA SER A 62 4.72 20.29 4.89
C SER A 62 6.06 20.60 5.51
N ILE A 63 6.79 19.56 5.83
CA ILE A 63 8.09 19.73 6.48
C ILE A 63 9.04 20.43 5.56
N GLU A 64 9.07 20.03 4.32
CA GLU A 64 9.97 20.69 3.37
C GLU A 64 9.63 22.12 3.16
N ALA A 65 8.39 22.42 3.29
CA ALA A 65 8.01 23.83 3.25
C ALA A 65 8.68 24.57 4.39
N HIS A 66 9.08 23.85 5.41
CA HIS A 66 9.78 24.43 6.54
C HIS A 66 10.94 23.57 6.97
N ALA A 67 11.32 22.58 6.23
CA ALA A 67 12.49 21.87 6.54
C ALA A 67 12.60 20.46 6.44
N HIS A 68 12.57 20.03 6.70
CA HIS A 68 12.81 19.11 6.92
C HIS A 68 13.01 18.76 7.65
N LYS A 69 12.57 18.62 7.89
CA LYS A 69 12.39 18.18 8.67
C LYS A 69 12.75 17.67 9.18
N ASN A 70 12.87 17.64 8.98
CA ASN A 70 13.02 17.28 9.45
C ASN A 70 13.20 16.89 9.58
N THR A 71 13.17 16.68 9.19
CA THR A 71 13.06 16.50 9.27
C THR A 71 13.10 16.53 9.26
#